data_65be577b9e9718d9309648873db67f9b
#
_entry.id   65be577b9e9718d9309648873db67f9b
#
_cell.length_a   1.000
_cell.length_b   1.000
_cell.length_c   1.000
_cell.angle_alpha   90.00
_cell.angle_beta   90.00
_cell.angle_gamma   90.00
#
_symmetry.space_group_name_H-M   'P 1'
#
loop_
_entity.id
_entity.type
_entity.pdbx_description
1 polymer ?
#
loop_
_entity_poly.entity_id
_entity_poly.type
_entity_poly.pdbx_seq_one_letter_code
_entity_poly.pdbx_strand_id
1 'polypeptide(L)'
;MAARSGLARETRQEPATHPPRPGGGAMDWSDVRVFLAVAREGSMRAAGRALGLSQPTIARRLAAFETSFGGQILFDRLPEGLRLNAVGEQLVGAAESVEDAVLRLERRRAVASPELSGTVRVSTGECAAGFLARCLSGPTTTALPSGITLELVDSRQTANLARREADMALRHQPPETGDFYISKAGTFACAVYRRGGADAGAWVTYTEEEAHYEPARWVQRQIKETGQPVALRASSMLMHLEAICAGTGRGVLPCYVGDGHPLLERLTPPIPEIAAQYWIIVHRDLRRSACVRAVIDWMKRLFAEQQEVLAGIA
;
A
#
# COMPACT_ATOMS: atom_id res chain seq x y z
N MET A 1 -58.99 -55.74 25.77
CA MET A 1 -57.83 -56.29 25.05
C MET A 1 -56.89 -55.13 24.80
N ALA A 2 -55.71 -55.21 25.36
CA ALA A 2 -54.70 -54.19 25.45
C ALA A 2 -53.81 -54.10 24.20
N ALA A 3 -53.51 -52.91 23.71
CA ALA A 3 -52.40 -52.67 22.77
C ALA A 3 -51.50 -51.57 23.33
N ARG A 4 -50.26 -51.97 23.67
CA ARG A 4 -49.18 -51.11 24.20
C ARG A 4 -48.52 -50.35 23.07
N SER A 5 -48.47 -49.02 23.18
CA SER A 5 -47.64 -48.18 22.34
C SER A 5 -46.22 -48.09 22.91
N GLY A 6 -45.22 -48.51 22.10
CA GLY A 6 -43.80 -48.36 22.40
C GLY A 6 -43.32 -46.96 21.99
N LEU A 7 -42.84 -46.16 22.94
CA LEU A 7 -42.09 -44.94 22.71
C LEU A 7 -40.66 -45.28 22.39
N ALA A 8 -40.22 -45.00 21.16
CA ALA A 8 -38.84 -44.97 20.78
C ALA A 8 -38.10 -43.80 21.42
N ARG A 9 -37.06 -44.06 22.21
CA ARG A 9 -36.15 -43.09 22.76
C ARG A 9 -35.18 -42.68 21.65
N GLU A 10 -35.29 -41.43 21.18
CA GLU A 10 -34.24 -40.77 20.41
C GLU A 10 -33.01 -40.55 21.31
N THR A 11 -31.93 -41.25 20.99
CA THR A 11 -30.62 -41.00 21.55
C THR A 11 -30.05 -39.70 20.93
N ARG A 12 -30.03 -38.64 21.71
CA ARG A 12 -29.22 -37.45 21.39
C ARG A 12 -27.77 -37.85 21.32
N GLN A 13 -27.17 -37.78 20.11
CA GLN A 13 -25.74 -37.82 19.93
C GLN A 13 -25.19 -36.47 20.45
N GLU A 14 -24.41 -36.52 21.52
CA GLU A 14 -23.56 -35.40 21.96
C GLU A 14 -22.49 -35.11 20.89
N PRO A 15 -22.17 -33.83 20.62
CA PRO A 15 -21.08 -33.48 19.69
C PRO A 15 -19.76 -34.03 20.26
N ALA A 16 -19.02 -34.73 19.44
CA ALA A 16 -17.69 -35.27 19.75
C ALA A 16 -16.76 -34.12 20.20
N THR A 17 -16.52 -34.04 21.51
CA THR A 17 -15.46 -33.21 22.08
C THR A 17 -14.12 -33.84 21.69
N HIS A 18 -13.37 -33.11 20.84
CA HIS A 18 -11.99 -33.46 20.56
C HIS A 18 -11.20 -33.46 21.88
N PRO A 19 -10.44 -34.53 22.20
CA PRO A 19 -9.63 -34.55 23.40
C PRO A 19 -8.57 -33.44 23.32
N PRO A 20 -8.27 -32.75 24.47
CA PRO A 20 -7.22 -31.76 24.51
C PRO A 20 -5.88 -32.44 24.19
N ARG A 21 -5.15 -31.87 23.24
CA ARG A 21 -3.78 -32.29 22.93
C ARG A 21 -2.89 -31.97 24.11
N PRO A 22 -2.10 -32.92 24.61
CA PRO A 22 -1.20 -32.67 25.77
C PRO A 22 -0.06 -31.73 25.33
N GLY A 23 0.13 -30.62 26.05
CA GLY A 23 1.40 -29.92 26.15
C GLY A 23 1.62 -28.63 25.37
N GLY A 24 0.59 -27.93 24.88
CA GLY A 24 0.77 -26.58 24.29
C GLY A 24 -0.42 -25.69 24.64
N GLY A 25 -0.19 -24.51 25.17
CA GLY A 25 -1.21 -23.48 25.27
C GLY A 25 -1.87 -23.27 23.91
N ALA A 26 -3.19 -23.06 23.86
CA ALA A 26 -3.87 -22.80 22.60
C ALA A 26 -3.23 -21.56 21.92
N MET A 27 -2.74 -21.72 20.69
CA MET A 27 -2.15 -20.63 19.92
C MET A 27 -3.23 -19.60 19.59
N ASP A 28 -3.03 -18.35 20.01
CA ASP A 28 -3.93 -17.24 19.70
C ASP A 28 -3.41 -16.53 18.43
N TRP A 29 -4.33 -16.21 17.52
CA TRP A 29 -4.03 -15.40 16.34
C TRP A 29 -3.35 -14.08 16.69
N SER A 30 -3.72 -13.45 17.79
CA SER A 30 -3.10 -12.21 18.23
C SER A 30 -1.61 -12.36 18.57
N ASP A 31 -1.19 -13.56 18.99
CA ASP A 31 0.21 -13.85 19.33
C ASP A 31 1.02 -14.08 18.05
N VAL A 32 0.42 -14.74 17.04
CA VAL A 32 1.00 -14.85 15.68
C VAL A 32 1.23 -13.47 15.06
N ARG A 33 0.26 -12.56 15.17
CA ARG A 33 0.40 -11.18 14.67
C ARG A 33 1.55 -10.44 15.33
N VAL A 34 1.70 -10.61 16.65
CA VAL A 34 2.80 -9.99 17.40
C VAL A 34 4.14 -10.55 16.95
N PHE A 35 4.27 -11.87 16.81
CA PHE A 35 5.48 -12.51 16.30
C PHE A 35 5.89 -11.93 14.93
N LEU A 36 4.97 -11.87 13.97
CA LEU A 36 5.23 -11.33 12.64
C LEU A 36 5.58 -9.84 12.68
N ALA A 37 4.89 -9.04 13.50
CA ALA A 37 5.21 -7.63 13.65
C ALA A 37 6.62 -7.40 14.23
N VAL A 38 7.02 -8.17 15.24
CA VAL A 38 8.37 -8.07 15.81
C VAL A 38 9.43 -8.51 14.80
N ALA A 39 9.15 -9.55 14.00
CA ALA A 39 10.05 -10.04 12.95
C ALA A 39 10.29 -8.98 11.86
N ARG A 40 9.25 -8.24 11.48
CA ARG A 40 9.31 -7.20 10.44
C ARG A 40 9.94 -5.90 10.93
N GLU A 41 9.60 -5.50 12.15
CA GLU A 41 10.01 -4.20 12.71
C GLU A 41 11.36 -4.24 13.43
N GLY A 42 11.90 -5.40 13.73
CA GLY A 42 13.16 -5.59 14.43
C GLY A 42 13.16 -5.13 15.89
N SER A 43 12.03 -4.65 16.44
CA SER A 43 11.94 -4.25 17.84
C SER A 43 10.51 -4.30 18.39
N MET A 44 10.37 -4.64 19.68
CA MET A 44 9.06 -4.65 20.37
C MET A 44 8.39 -3.27 20.39
N ARG A 45 9.18 -2.19 20.46
CA ARG A 45 8.66 -0.81 20.45
C ARG A 45 8.06 -0.42 19.10
N ALA A 46 8.74 -0.76 18.00
CA ALA A 46 8.24 -0.49 16.65
C ALA A 46 7.03 -1.38 16.34
N ALA A 47 7.06 -2.67 16.67
CA ALA A 47 5.92 -3.57 16.56
C ALA A 47 4.70 -3.08 17.37
N GLY A 48 4.92 -2.52 18.56
CA GLY A 48 3.86 -1.90 19.36
C GLY A 48 3.19 -0.73 18.64
N ARG A 49 3.99 0.16 18.03
CA ARG A 49 3.44 1.26 17.22
C ARG A 49 2.64 0.75 16.01
N ALA A 50 3.19 -0.22 15.28
CA ALA A 50 2.53 -0.80 14.11
C ALA A 50 1.18 -1.47 14.45
N LEU A 51 1.07 -2.11 15.62
CA LEU A 51 -0.13 -2.81 16.05
C LEU A 51 -1.06 -1.99 16.98
N GLY A 52 -0.69 -0.76 17.35
CA GLY A 52 -1.44 0.04 18.32
C GLY A 52 -1.43 -0.56 19.74
N LEU A 53 -0.38 -1.29 20.13
CA LEU A 53 -0.25 -1.97 21.40
C LEU A 53 0.91 -1.41 22.23
N SER A 54 0.81 -1.51 23.57
CA SER A 54 1.91 -1.15 24.45
C SER A 54 3.05 -2.18 24.37
N GLN A 55 4.29 -1.72 24.59
CA GLN A 55 5.47 -2.61 24.58
C GLN A 55 5.35 -3.78 25.59
N PRO A 56 4.83 -3.61 26.82
CA PRO A 56 4.59 -4.73 27.75
C PRO A 56 3.59 -5.75 27.18
N THR A 57 2.56 -5.28 26.43
CA THR A 57 1.60 -6.18 25.78
C THR A 57 2.27 -7.00 24.69
N ILE A 58 3.13 -6.38 23.86
CA ILE A 58 3.93 -7.07 22.84
C ILE A 58 4.82 -8.13 23.50
N ALA A 59 5.56 -7.76 24.55
CA ALA A 59 6.45 -8.70 25.27
C ALA A 59 5.68 -9.92 25.83
N ARG A 60 4.54 -9.68 26.47
CA ARG A 60 3.70 -10.76 27.03
C ARG A 60 3.17 -11.71 25.94
N ARG A 61 2.68 -11.15 24.80
CA ARG A 61 2.14 -11.96 23.70
C ARG A 61 3.23 -12.71 22.96
N LEU A 62 4.40 -12.12 22.78
CA LEU A 62 5.55 -12.81 22.21
C LEU A 62 5.97 -13.99 23.09
N ALA A 63 6.07 -13.78 24.41
CA ALA A 63 6.37 -14.85 25.35
C ALA A 63 5.30 -15.97 25.35
N ALA A 64 4.02 -15.63 25.20
CA ALA A 64 2.94 -16.61 25.03
C ALA A 64 3.10 -17.43 23.74
N PHE A 65 3.47 -16.77 22.63
CA PHE A 65 3.77 -17.44 21.38
C PHE A 65 4.95 -18.40 21.51
N GLU A 66 6.07 -17.96 22.10
CA GLU A 66 7.25 -18.79 22.38
C GLU A 66 6.90 -19.99 23.29
N THR A 67 6.05 -19.77 24.30
CA THR A 67 5.57 -20.84 25.18
C THR A 67 4.76 -21.89 24.43
N SER A 68 3.95 -21.49 23.43
CA SER A 68 3.17 -22.43 22.60
C SER A 68 4.05 -23.35 21.74
N PHE A 69 5.32 -22.97 21.53
CA PHE A 69 6.36 -23.78 20.87
C PHE A 69 7.34 -24.42 21.85
N GLY A 70 6.87 -24.75 23.06
CA GLY A 70 7.69 -25.43 24.08
C GLY A 70 8.69 -24.50 24.81
N GLY A 71 8.46 -23.19 24.77
CA GLY A 71 9.32 -22.18 25.40
C GLY A 71 10.60 -21.87 24.64
N GLN A 72 10.65 -22.21 23.35
CA GLN A 72 11.78 -21.87 22.50
C GLN A 72 11.82 -20.37 22.22
N ILE A 73 12.98 -19.75 22.46
CA ILE A 73 13.24 -18.35 22.09
C ILE A 73 13.34 -18.27 20.57
N LEU A 74 12.64 -17.30 19.96
CA LEU A 74 12.55 -17.15 18.51
C LEU A 74 13.37 -15.96 17.99
N PHE A 75 13.88 -15.11 18.89
CA PHE A 75 14.65 -13.92 18.55
C PHE A 75 15.96 -13.83 19.32
N ASP A 76 17.02 -13.50 18.60
CA ASP A 76 18.28 -13.05 19.20
C ASP A 76 18.17 -11.58 19.60
N ARG A 77 18.70 -11.23 20.76
CA ARG A 77 18.81 -9.84 21.24
C ARG A 77 20.14 -9.26 20.81
N LEU A 78 20.09 -8.23 19.97
CA LEU A 78 21.24 -7.50 19.48
C LEU A 78 21.24 -6.07 20.03
N PRO A 79 22.37 -5.37 20.06
CA PRO A 79 22.41 -3.95 20.47
C PRO A 79 21.45 -3.06 19.68
N GLU A 80 21.27 -3.36 18.40
CA GLU A 80 20.38 -2.65 17.46
C GLU A 80 18.91 -3.10 17.52
N GLY A 81 18.57 -4.19 18.22
CA GLY A 81 17.20 -4.66 18.35
C GLY A 81 17.03 -6.18 18.46
N LEU A 82 15.98 -6.69 17.85
CA LEU A 82 15.62 -8.10 17.80
C LEU A 82 15.76 -8.63 16.37
N ARG A 83 16.40 -9.78 16.21
CA ARG A 83 16.51 -10.50 14.93
C ARG A 83 16.02 -11.93 15.11
N LEU A 84 15.30 -12.45 14.14
CA LEU A 84 14.92 -13.87 14.13
C LEU A 84 16.16 -14.76 14.22
N ASN A 85 16.10 -15.77 15.08
CA ASN A 85 17.04 -16.87 15.05
C ASN A 85 16.59 -17.97 14.07
N ALA A 86 17.39 -19.01 13.88
CA ALA A 86 17.09 -20.08 12.92
C ALA A 86 15.73 -20.77 13.16
N VAL A 87 15.27 -20.86 14.41
CA VAL A 87 13.94 -21.43 14.74
C VAL A 87 12.85 -20.46 14.35
N GLY A 88 13.00 -19.18 14.67
CA GLY A 88 12.06 -18.12 14.29
C GLY A 88 11.91 -18.02 12.78
N GLU A 89 13.01 -18.09 12.01
CA GLU A 89 12.98 -18.06 10.54
C GLU A 89 12.15 -19.22 9.94
N GLN A 90 12.23 -20.41 10.50
CA GLN A 90 11.44 -21.56 10.05
C GLN A 90 9.93 -21.37 10.26
N LEU A 91 9.53 -20.56 11.25
CA LEU A 91 8.11 -20.34 11.57
C LEU A 91 7.47 -19.21 10.73
N VAL A 92 8.25 -18.30 10.18
CA VAL A 92 7.73 -17.12 9.44
C VAL A 92 6.76 -17.52 8.34
N GLY A 93 7.13 -18.45 7.47
CA GLY A 93 6.29 -18.86 6.34
C GLY A 93 4.95 -19.47 6.78
N ALA A 94 4.94 -20.26 7.86
CA ALA A 94 3.72 -20.81 8.42
C ALA A 94 2.85 -19.73 9.07
N ALA A 95 3.46 -18.81 9.82
CA ALA A 95 2.78 -17.68 10.45
C ALA A 95 2.17 -16.74 9.40
N GLU A 96 2.88 -16.44 8.31
CA GLU A 96 2.37 -15.67 7.18
C GLU A 96 1.19 -16.36 6.49
N SER A 97 1.22 -17.68 6.36
CA SER A 97 0.09 -18.45 5.81
C SER A 97 -1.17 -18.34 6.68
N VAL A 98 -1.02 -18.31 8.01
CA VAL A 98 -2.14 -18.07 8.94
C VAL A 98 -2.66 -16.64 8.79
N GLU A 99 -1.77 -15.65 8.73
CA GLU A 99 -2.14 -14.24 8.48
C GLU A 99 -2.96 -14.12 7.20
N ASP A 100 -2.49 -14.70 6.10
CA ASP A 100 -3.18 -14.70 4.82
C ASP A 100 -4.57 -15.37 4.89
N ALA A 101 -4.71 -16.46 5.65
CA ALA A 101 -6.00 -17.12 5.83
C ALA A 101 -7.00 -16.24 6.59
N VAL A 102 -6.57 -15.56 7.66
CA VAL A 102 -7.40 -14.62 8.41
C VAL A 102 -7.78 -13.43 7.53
N LEU A 103 -6.83 -12.86 6.80
CA LEU A 103 -7.08 -11.77 5.87
C LEU A 103 -8.09 -12.15 4.77
N ARG A 104 -8.05 -13.40 4.28
CA ARG A 104 -9.07 -13.91 3.35
C ARG A 104 -10.47 -13.95 3.98
N LEU A 105 -10.59 -14.36 5.24
CA LEU A 105 -11.88 -14.36 5.95
C LEU A 105 -12.42 -12.94 6.13
N GLU A 106 -11.57 -12.00 6.50
CA GLU A 106 -11.95 -10.60 6.67
C GLU A 106 -12.35 -9.95 5.32
N ARG A 107 -11.63 -10.26 4.22
CA ARG A 107 -12.03 -9.84 2.87
C ARG A 107 -13.42 -10.37 2.49
N ARG A 108 -13.70 -11.64 2.77
CA ARG A 108 -15.04 -12.22 2.52
C ARG A 108 -16.13 -11.54 3.34
N ARG A 109 -15.85 -11.16 4.58
CA ARG A 109 -16.77 -10.38 5.40
C ARG A 109 -17.07 -9.01 4.79
N ALA A 110 -16.03 -8.30 4.31
CA ALA A 110 -16.20 -7.00 3.64
C ALA A 110 -17.03 -7.10 2.35
N VAL A 111 -16.92 -8.22 1.61
CA VAL A 111 -17.72 -8.48 0.40
C VAL A 111 -19.19 -8.77 0.73
N ALA A 112 -19.47 -9.34 1.89
CA ALA A 112 -20.83 -9.71 2.30
C ALA A 112 -21.69 -8.49 2.75
N SER A 113 -21.09 -7.30 2.95
CA SER A 113 -21.83 -6.08 3.28
C SER A 113 -22.36 -5.42 2.00
N PRO A 114 -23.70 -5.29 1.84
CA PRO A 114 -24.29 -4.64 0.67
C PRO A 114 -24.25 -3.11 0.72
N GLU A 115 -23.89 -2.54 1.85
CA GLU A 115 -23.92 -1.09 2.07
C GLU A 115 -22.78 -0.39 1.35
N LEU A 116 -23.12 0.70 0.64
CA LEU A 116 -22.17 1.58 -0.05
C LEU A 116 -21.60 2.62 0.95
N SER A 117 -21.18 2.15 2.12
CA SER A 117 -20.60 2.98 3.18
C SER A 117 -19.41 2.29 3.83
N GLY A 118 -18.35 3.07 4.11
CA GLY A 118 -17.15 2.57 4.75
C GLY A 118 -15.87 3.22 4.25
N THR A 119 -14.74 2.75 4.73
CA THR A 119 -13.42 3.24 4.34
C THR A 119 -12.81 2.33 3.29
N VAL A 120 -12.27 2.92 2.21
CA VAL A 120 -11.44 2.25 1.22
C VAL A 120 -10.04 2.82 1.31
N ARG A 121 -9.10 1.97 1.68
CA ARG A 121 -7.69 2.31 1.82
C ARG A 121 -6.95 2.13 0.51
N VAL A 122 -6.40 3.24 -0.01
CA VAL A 122 -5.71 3.29 -1.30
C VAL A 122 -4.23 3.58 -1.08
N SER A 123 -3.38 2.63 -1.41
CA SER A 123 -1.94 2.82 -1.41
C SER A 123 -1.50 3.43 -2.74
N THR A 124 -0.76 4.54 -2.69
CA THR A 124 -0.26 5.21 -3.90
C THR A 124 0.97 6.05 -3.58
N GLY A 125 1.62 6.62 -4.60
CA GLY A 125 2.71 7.58 -4.39
C GLY A 125 2.21 9.00 -4.17
N GLU A 126 3.09 9.85 -3.63
CA GLU A 126 2.82 11.24 -3.22
C GLU A 126 2.06 12.07 -4.26
N CYS A 127 2.49 12.04 -5.53
CA CYS A 127 1.87 12.83 -6.60
C CYS A 127 0.43 12.40 -6.88
N ALA A 128 0.18 11.09 -6.97
CA ALA A 128 -1.16 10.59 -7.21
C ALA A 128 -2.06 10.78 -5.99
N ALA A 129 -1.54 10.65 -4.77
CA ALA A 129 -2.27 10.98 -3.56
C ALA A 129 -2.71 12.45 -3.56
N GLY A 130 -1.80 13.36 -3.86
CA GLY A 130 -2.09 14.80 -3.99
C GLY A 130 -3.11 15.10 -5.10
N PHE A 131 -3.01 14.41 -6.25
CA PHE A 131 -3.98 14.54 -7.35
C PHE A 131 -5.38 14.08 -6.91
N LEU A 132 -5.50 12.88 -6.34
CA LEU A 132 -6.77 12.36 -5.85
C LEU A 132 -7.39 13.28 -4.78
N ALA A 133 -6.58 13.77 -3.83
CA ALA A 133 -7.04 14.67 -2.78
C ALA A 133 -7.59 15.99 -3.35
N ARG A 134 -6.90 16.60 -4.32
CA ARG A 134 -7.40 17.82 -4.99
C ARG A 134 -8.72 17.57 -5.73
N CYS A 135 -8.85 16.42 -6.37
CA CYS A 135 -10.06 16.05 -7.10
C CYS A 135 -11.27 15.75 -6.22
N LEU A 136 -11.07 15.44 -4.93
CA LEU A 136 -12.19 15.26 -3.99
C LEU A 136 -12.93 16.57 -3.68
N SER A 137 -12.25 17.71 -3.77
CA SER A 137 -12.79 19.03 -3.41
C SER A 137 -12.77 20.02 -4.57
N GLY A 138 -12.19 19.63 -5.71
CA GLY A 138 -12.01 20.47 -6.88
C GLY A 138 -13.22 20.51 -7.80
N PRO A 139 -13.12 21.27 -8.91
CA PRO A 139 -14.18 21.43 -9.89
C PRO A 139 -14.27 20.19 -10.80
N THR A 140 -14.54 19.02 -10.22
CA THR A 140 -14.77 17.78 -10.96
C THR A 140 -16.26 17.45 -10.95
N THR A 141 -16.79 16.94 -12.04
CA THR A 141 -18.18 16.45 -12.14
C THR A 141 -18.30 15.04 -11.53
N THR A 142 -17.16 14.36 -11.37
CA THR A 142 -17.08 12.98 -10.87
C THR A 142 -16.93 12.96 -9.35
N ALA A 143 -18.05 13.00 -8.63
CA ALA A 143 -18.03 12.90 -7.17
C ALA A 143 -17.76 11.46 -6.69
N LEU A 144 -17.03 11.36 -5.58
CA LEU A 144 -16.94 10.09 -4.83
C LEU A 144 -18.32 9.80 -4.22
N PRO A 145 -18.84 8.56 -4.29
CA PRO A 145 -20.13 8.22 -3.69
C PRO A 145 -20.18 8.58 -2.20
N SER A 146 -21.31 9.18 -1.77
CA SER A 146 -21.56 9.51 -0.37
C SER A 146 -21.49 8.26 0.50
N GLY A 147 -20.91 8.38 1.69
CA GLY A 147 -20.71 7.25 2.61
C GLY A 147 -19.37 6.53 2.44
N ILE A 148 -18.60 6.78 1.39
CA ILE A 148 -17.25 6.23 1.22
C ILE A 148 -16.22 7.25 1.69
N THR A 149 -15.34 6.82 2.61
CA THR A 149 -14.14 7.56 3.00
C THR A 149 -12.93 6.96 2.31
N LEU A 150 -12.12 7.79 1.64
CA LEU A 150 -10.81 7.36 1.13
C LEU A 150 -9.76 7.57 2.20
N GLU A 151 -8.99 6.52 2.47
CA GLU A 151 -7.76 6.60 3.25
C GLU A 151 -6.57 6.46 2.28
N LEU A 152 -5.87 7.56 2.01
CA LEU A 152 -4.69 7.57 1.14
C LEU A 152 -3.44 7.25 1.95
N VAL A 153 -2.70 6.24 1.52
CA VAL A 153 -1.47 5.81 2.19
C VAL A 153 -0.32 5.91 1.20
N ASP A 154 0.70 6.70 1.57
CA ASP A 154 1.92 6.73 0.78
C ASP A 154 2.71 5.44 1.01
N SER A 155 2.91 4.69 -0.05
CA SER A 155 3.74 3.50 -0.06
C SER A 155 4.28 3.26 -1.45
N ARG A 156 5.58 3.17 -1.54
CA ARG A 156 6.29 2.88 -2.80
C ARG A 156 6.34 1.38 -3.14
N GLN A 157 6.12 0.51 -2.15
CA GLN A 157 6.20 -0.94 -2.32
C GLN A 157 4.85 -1.54 -2.70
N THR A 158 4.86 -2.37 -3.74
CA THR A 158 3.68 -3.14 -4.18
C THR A 158 3.32 -4.25 -3.18
N ALA A 159 4.20 -4.52 -2.22
CA ALA A 159 4.21 -5.73 -1.40
C ALA A 159 2.99 -5.93 -0.48
N ASN A 160 2.15 -4.93 -0.26
CA ASN A 160 1.26 -4.97 0.89
C ASN A 160 -0.24 -5.07 0.60
N LEU A 161 -0.64 -5.22 -0.67
CA LEU A 161 -2.04 -5.55 -0.99
C LEU A 161 -2.44 -6.95 -0.51
N ALA A 162 -1.52 -7.91 -0.56
CA ALA A 162 -1.74 -9.25 0.00
C ALA A 162 -1.80 -9.22 1.54
N ARG A 163 -1.06 -8.31 2.19
CA ARG A 163 -0.96 -8.15 3.65
C ARG A 163 -1.95 -7.15 4.24
N ARG A 164 -2.93 -6.67 3.46
CA ARG A 164 -3.98 -5.74 3.91
C ARG A 164 -3.52 -4.39 4.46
N GLU A 165 -2.36 -3.92 4.05
CA GLU A 165 -1.98 -2.53 4.33
C GLU A 165 -2.78 -1.54 3.46
N ALA A 166 -3.41 -2.05 2.38
CA ALA A 166 -4.39 -1.31 1.57
C ALA A 166 -5.40 -2.25 0.90
N ASP A 167 -6.59 -1.74 0.60
CA ASP A 167 -7.64 -2.46 -0.16
C ASP A 167 -7.34 -2.45 -1.65
N MET A 168 -6.70 -1.40 -2.12
CA MET A 168 -6.29 -1.22 -3.51
C MET A 168 -5.02 -0.36 -3.61
N ALA A 169 -4.34 -0.45 -4.75
CA ALA A 169 -3.20 0.39 -5.04
C ALA A 169 -3.37 1.09 -6.40
N LEU A 170 -2.77 2.28 -6.49
CA LEU A 170 -2.59 3.01 -7.74
C LEU A 170 -1.08 3.11 -8.03
N ARG A 171 -0.62 2.52 -9.12
CA ARG A 171 0.81 2.37 -9.43
C ARG A 171 1.11 2.66 -10.89
N HIS A 172 2.36 3.03 -11.19
CA HIS A 172 2.86 3.23 -12.56
C HIS A 172 3.12 1.91 -13.27
N GLN A 173 3.42 0.85 -12.53
CA GLN A 173 3.69 -0.48 -13.08
C GLN A 173 2.83 -1.51 -12.33
N PRO A 174 2.17 -2.41 -13.06
CA PRO A 174 1.46 -3.52 -12.44
C PRO A 174 2.47 -4.55 -11.88
N PRO A 175 2.11 -5.29 -10.82
CA PRO A 175 2.92 -6.39 -10.35
C PRO A 175 2.94 -7.53 -11.37
N GLU A 176 4.07 -8.22 -11.47
CA GLU A 176 4.24 -9.36 -12.37
C GLU A 176 3.55 -10.62 -11.86
N THR A 177 3.38 -10.73 -10.55
CA THR A 177 2.83 -11.92 -9.87
C THR A 177 1.82 -11.54 -8.81
N GLY A 178 0.92 -12.47 -8.47
CA GLY A 178 -0.10 -12.29 -7.43
C GLY A 178 -1.53 -12.45 -7.95
N ASP A 179 -2.47 -12.69 -7.05
CA ASP A 179 -3.89 -12.84 -7.38
C ASP A 179 -4.61 -11.48 -7.37
N PHE A 180 -4.29 -10.66 -8.37
CA PHE A 180 -4.80 -9.30 -8.50
C PHE A 180 -5.75 -9.14 -9.69
N TYR A 181 -6.73 -8.26 -9.49
CA TYR A 181 -7.42 -7.60 -10.57
C TYR A 181 -6.67 -6.31 -10.90
N ILE A 182 -6.24 -6.19 -12.14
CA ILE A 182 -5.45 -5.06 -12.64
C ILE A 182 -6.24 -4.38 -13.76
N SER A 183 -6.39 -3.07 -13.68
CA SER A 183 -7.00 -2.28 -14.75
C SER A 183 -6.30 -0.94 -14.90
N LYS A 184 -6.21 -0.46 -16.13
CA LYS A 184 -5.68 0.88 -16.43
C LYS A 184 -6.64 1.94 -15.89
N ALA A 185 -6.08 2.94 -15.16
CA ALA A 185 -6.81 4.12 -14.73
C ALA A 185 -6.72 5.25 -15.77
N GLY A 186 -5.51 5.55 -16.24
CA GLY A 186 -5.24 6.60 -17.22
C GLY A 186 -3.76 6.70 -17.55
N THR A 187 -3.42 7.69 -18.36
CA THR A 187 -2.03 8.04 -18.71
C THR A 187 -1.74 9.44 -18.19
N PHE A 188 -0.47 9.73 -17.94
CA PHE A 188 -0.02 11.09 -17.66
C PHE A 188 1.30 11.35 -18.36
N ALA A 189 1.54 12.63 -18.64
CA ALA A 189 2.77 13.10 -19.24
C ALA A 189 3.67 13.76 -18.20
N CYS A 190 4.97 13.84 -18.52
CA CYS A 190 5.97 14.57 -17.77
C CYS A 190 6.62 15.63 -18.66
N ALA A 191 7.08 16.71 -18.06
CA ALA A 191 7.83 17.76 -18.74
C ALA A 191 8.93 18.31 -17.82
N VAL A 192 9.83 19.13 -18.34
CA VAL A 192 10.85 19.82 -17.54
C VAL A 192 10.26 21.11 -17.01
N TYR A 193 10.48 21.36 -15.72
CA TYR A 193 10.04 22.57 -15.03
C TYR A 193 11.20 23.24 -14.30
N ARG A 194 11.08 24.55 -14.11
CA ARG A 194 11.92 25.37 -13.23
C ARG A 194 11.05 26.32 -12.43
N ARG A 195 11.63 26.98 -11.45
CA ARG A 195 11.01 28.17 -10.86
C ARG A 195 10.99 29.28 -11.90
N GLY A 196 9.86 29.97 -12.02
CA GLY A 196 9.72 31.12 -12.92
C GLY A 196 10.79 32.18 -12.69
N GLY A 197 11.48 32.60 -13.76
CA GLY A 197 12.56 33.57 -13.71
C GLY A 197 13.89 33.10 -13.10
N ALA A 198 14.01 31.85 -12.60
CA ALA A 198 15.27 31.34 -12.09
C ALA A 198 16.18 30.82 -13.20
N ASP A 199 17.49 30.75 -12.91
CA ASP A 199 18.43 30.05 -13.80
C ASP A 199 18.13 28.53 -13.78
N ALA A 200 18.11 27.92 -14.95
CA ALA A 200 17.83 26.49 -15.14
C ALA A 200 19.09 25.69 -15.52
N GLY A 201 20.30 26.23 -15.28
CA GLY A 201 21.56 25.63 -15.70
C GLY A 201 21.90 24.28 -15.05
N ALA A 202 21.33 24.00 -13.87
CA ALA A 202 21.58 22.75 -13.14
C ALA A 202 20.32 21.87 -13.05
N TRP A 203 20.54 20.57 -12.81
CA TRP A 203 19.48 19.59 -12.65
C TRP A 203 19.19 19.28 -11.17
N VAL A 204 17.91 19.20 -10.84
CA VAL A 204 17.38 18.47 -9.68
C VAL A 204 16.94 17.11 -10.20
N THR A 205 17.43 16.02 -9.61
CA THR A 205 17.15 14.66 -10.08
C THR A 205 16.98 13.68 -8.91
N TYR A 206 16.81 12.41 -9.20
CA TYR A 206 16.64 11.38 -8.19
C TYR A 206 17.97 10.84 -7.68
N THR A 207 17.97 10.26 -6.46
CA THR A 207 19.12 9.52 -5.91
C THR A 207 19.41 8.28 -6.75
N GLU A 208 20.56 7.65 -6.54
CA GLU A 208 20.96 6.45 -7.29
C GLU A 208 20.02 5.26 -7.03
N GLU A 209 19.49 5.15 -5.82
CA GLU A 209 18.50 4.13 -5.45
C GLU A 209 17.21 4.24 -6.29
N GLU A 210 16.85 5.45 -6.69
CA GLU A 210 15.68 5.75 -7.50
C GLU A 210 16.00 5.87 -9.01
N ALA A 211 17.22 5.55 -9.42
CA ALA A 211 17.66 5.63 -10.82
C ALA A 211 16.90 4.68 -11.77
N HIS A 212 16.12 3.75 -11.23
CA HIS A 212 15.28 2.85 -12.03
C HIS A 212 14.04 3.54 -12.61
N TYR A 213 13.65 4.73 -12.14
CA TYR A 213 12.54 5.50 -12.70
C TYR A 213 12.88 6.05 -14.09
N GLU A 214 11.92 5.97 -15.03
CA GLU A 214 12.13 6.50 -16.38
C GLU A 214 12.47 8.00 -16.41
N PRO A 215 11.82 8.88 -15.64
CA PRO A 215 12.25 10.29 -15.54
C PRO A 215 13.69 10.46 -15.07
N ALA A 216 14.16 9.66 -14.11
CA ALA A 216 15.54 9.70 -13.64
C ALA A 216 16.51 9.30 -14.76
N ARG A 217 16.24 8.21 -15.48
CA ARG A 217 17.05 7.74 -16.62
C ARG A 217 17.09 8.76 -17.74
N TRP A 218 15.96 9.40 -18.02
CA TRP A 218 15.89 10.45 -19.04
C TRP A 218 16.76 11.64 -18.66
N VAL A 219 16.69 12.13 -17.41
CA VAL A 219 17.55 13.23 -16.91
C VAL A 219 19.03 12.83 -16.97
N GLN A 220 19.39 11.60 -16.60
CA GLN A 220 20.77 11.12 -16.71
C GLN A 220 21.29 11.15 -18.16
N ARG A 221 20.47 10.78 -19.15
CA ARG A 221 20.84 10.93 -20.57
C ARG A 221 21.08 12.40 -20.93
N GLN A 222 20.18 13.31 -20.51
CA GLN A 222 20.35 14.74 -20.76
C GLN A 222 21.63 15.32 -20.13
N ILE A 223 21.96 14.93 -18.91
CA ILE A 223 23.19 15.34 -18.23
C ILE A 223 24.41 14.85 -19.01
N LYS A 224 24.39 13.59 -19.46
CA LYS A 224 25.51 13.01 -20.25
C LYS A 224 25.71 13.71 -21.60
N GLU A 225 24.62 14.10 -22.25
CA GLU A 225 24.64 14.76 -23.55
C GLU A 225 25.07 16.23 -23.45
N THR A 226 24.62 16.94 -22.41
CA THR A 226 24.79 18.40 -22.30
C THR A 226 25.95 18.82 -21.38
N GLY A 227 26.47 17.90 -20.54
CA GLY A 227 27.48 18.22 -19.53
C GLY A 227 26.98 19.10 -18.36
N GLN A 228 25.66 19.32 -18.27
CA GLN A 228 25.12 20.20 -17.23
C GLN A 228 25.21 19.58 -15.84
N PRO A 229 25.50 20.40 -14.80
CA PRO A 229 25.71 19.88 -13.45
C PRO A 229 24.39 19.43 -12.80
N VAL A 230 24.52 18.58 -11.79
CA VAL A 230 23.46 18.23 -10.85
C VAL A 230 23.60 19.10 -9.61
N ALA A 231 22.59 19.87 -9.29
CA ALA A 231 22.57 20.72 -8.10
C ALA A 231 22.05 19.95 -6.86
N LEU A 232 21.10 19.03 -7.05
CA LEU A 232 20.50 18.27 -5.96
C LEU A 232 20.00 16.90 -6.43
N ARG A 233 20.12 15.90 -5.55
CA ARG A 233 19.51 14.59 -5.68
C ARG A 233 18.48 14.37 -4.56
N ALA A 234 17.27 13.99 -4.88
CA ALA A 234 16.20 13.76 -3.91
C ALA A 234 15.61 12.35 -4.05
N SER A 235 15.26 11.72 -2.93
CA SER A 235 14.66 10.39 -2.90
C SER A 235 13.13 10.42 -2.95
N SER A 236 12.47 11.58 -2.80
CA SER A 236 11.02 11.72 -2.88
C SER A 236 10.61 12.80 -3.87
N MET A 237 9.43 12.66 -4.43
CA MET A 237 8.89 13.64 -5.36
C MET A 237 8.59 14.99 -4.68
N LEU A 238 8.19 14.97 -3.42
CA LEU A 238 7.96 16.21 -2.67
C LEU A 238 9.26 17.00 -2.50
N MET A 239 10.36 16.35 -2.11
CA MET A 239 11.67 17.00 -2.02
C MET A 239 12.14 17.53 -3.37
N HIS A 240 11.86 16.79 -4.45
CA HIS A 240 12.18 17.16 -5.82
C HIS A 240 11.41 18.42 -6.23
N LEU A 241 10.10 18.45 -5.99
CA LEU A 241 9.23 19.59 -6.25
C LEU A 241 9.67 20.84 -5.46
N GLU A 242 9.91 20.69 -4.15
CA GLU A 242 10.35 21.79 -3.28
C GLU A 242 11.68 22.38 -3.73
N ALA A 243 12.64 21.55 -4.12
CA ALA A 243 13.93 22.03 -4.63
C ALA A 243 13.78 22.85 -5.92
N ILE A 244 12.91 22.41 -6.85
CA ILE A 244 12.62 23.18 -8.08
C ILE A 244 11.91 24.48 -7.73
N CYS A 245 10.92 24.47 -6.84
CA CYS A 245 10.21 25.66 -6.36
C CYS A 245 11.13 26.65 -5.65
N ALA A 246 12.15 26.17 -4.96
CA ALA A 246 13.19 27.01 -4.33
C ALA A 246 14.14 27.64 -5.36
N GLY A 247 14.14 27.19 -6.63
CA GLY A 247 15.04 27.68 -7.67
C GLY A 247 16.41 27.01 -7.67
N THR A 248 16.56 25.83 -7.02
CA THR A 248 17.82 25.07 -6.97
C THR A 248 18.27 24.61 -8.35
N GLY A 249 17.33 24.42 -9.27
CA GLY A 249 17.58 24.00 -10.63
C GLY A 249 16.27 23.61 -11.34
N ARG A 250 16.40 22.98 -12.50
CA ARG A 250 15.27 22.41 -13.24
C ARG A 250 15.14 20.92 -13.00
N GLY A 251 13.94 20.39 -13.14
CA GLY A 251 13.71 18.96 -12.98
C GLY A 251 12.50 18.49 -13.77
N VAL A 252 12.34 17.18 -13.86
CA VAL A 252 11.19 16.53 -14.52
C VAL A 252 10.08 16.33 -13.51
N LEU A 253 8.88 16.83 -13.82
CA LEU A 253 7.66 16.63 -13.02
C LEU A 253 6.54 16.09 -13.90
N PRO A 254 5.57 15.36 -13.34
CA PRO A 254 4.29 15.10 -14.01
C PRO A 254 3.60 16.43 -14.33
N CYS A 255 3.03 16.56 -15.55
CA CYS A 255 2.38 17.79 -16.00
C CYS A 255 1.27 18.26 -15.04
N TYR A 256 0.44 17.34 -14.55
CA TYR A 256 -0.62 17.65 -13.58
C TYR A 256 -0.12 18.13 -12.19
N VAL A 257 1.19 18.06 -11.95
CA VAL A 257 1.85 18.64 -10.76
C VAL A 257 2.45 20.00 -11.11
N GLY A 258 3.20 20.07 -12.22
CA GLY A 258 3.96 21.25 -12.59
C GLY A 258 3.10 22.39 -13.16
N ASP A 259 2.14 22.08 -14.05
CA ASP A 259 1.35 23.11 -14.75
C ASP A 259 0.42 23.91 -13.83
N GLY A 260 -0.11 23.25 -12.79
CA GLY A 260 -0.96 23.92 -11.80
C GLY A 260 -0.20 24.62 -10.70
N HIS A 261 1.13 24.61 -10.68
CA HIS A 261 1.92 25.18 -9.58
C HIS A 261 2.31 26.62 -9.83
N PRO A 262 1.92 27.59 -8.98
CA PRO A 262 2.05 29.04 -9.27
C PRO A 262 3.50 29.55 -9.37
N LEU A 263 4.46 28.81 -8.82
CA LEU A 263 5.88 29.19 -8.86
C LEU A 263 6.63 28.57 -10.03
N LEU A 264 6.03 27.63 -10.77
CA LEU A 264 6.72 26.86 -11.80
C LEU A 264 6.41 27.33 -13.21
N GLU A 265 7.41 27.19 -14.05
CA GLU A 265 7.35 27.43 -15.50
C GLU A 265 7.79 26.16 -16.21
N ARG A 266 6.99 25.72 -17.18
CA ARG A 266 7.30 24.57 -18.01
C ARG A 266 8.31 24.96 -19.10
N LEU A 267 9.40 24.20 -19.23
CA LEU A 267 10.48 24.45 -20.17
C LEU A 267 10.39 23.63 -21.47
N THR A 268 9.68 22.51 -21.46
CA THR A 268 9.56 21.62 -22.62
C THR A 268 8.09 21.27 -22.86
N PRO A 269 7.69 20.90 -24.09
CA PRO A 269 6.48 20.13 -24.29
C PRO A 269 6.49 18.86 -23.44
N PRO A 270 5.34 18.19 -23.26
CA PRO A 270 5.29 16.85 -22.70
C PRO A 270 6.26 15.91 -23.43
N ILE A 271 7.04 15.15 -22.68
CA ILE A 271 8.12 14.29 -23.17
C ILE A 271 7.56 12.89 -23.41
N PRO A 272 7.40 12.43 -24.69
CA PRO A 272 6.73 11.16 -24.98
C PRO A 272 7.45 9.94 -24.39
N GLU A 273 8.78 9.97 -24.32
CA GLU A 273 9.63 8.85 -23.86
C GLU A 273 9.44 8.51 -22.38
N ILE A 274 8.90 9.45 -21.61
CA ILE A 274 8.66 9.28 -20.17
C ILE A 274 7.19 9.47 -19.80
N ALA A 275 6.28 9.42 -20.78
CA ALA A 275 4.86 9.30 -20.52
C ALA A 275 4.59 7.97 -19.81
N ALA A 276 3.78 8.02 -18.75
CA ALA A 276 3.54 6.85 -17.93
C ALA A 276 2.04 6.56 -17.75
N GLN A 277 1.74 5.41 -17.17
CA GLN A 277 0.37 4.95 -16.96
C GLN A 277 0.12 4.76 -15.48
N TYR A 278 -1.12 4.97 -15.07
CA TYR A 278 -1.62 4.55 -13.78
C TYR A 278 -2.43 3.27 -13.91
N TRP A 279 -2.13 2.33 -13.03
CA TRP A 279 -2.81 1.05 -12.91
C TRP A 279 -3.50 0.94 -11.56
N ILE A 280 -4.78 0.61 -11.58
CA ILE A 280 -5.54 0.22 -10.39
C ILE A 280 -5.31 -1.26 -10.17
N ILE A 281 -4.83 -1.60 -8.98
CA ILE A 281 -4.50 -2.97 -8.57
C ILE A 281 -5.32 -3.28 -7.32
N VAL A 282 -6.07 -4.37 -7.36
CA VAL A 282 -6.95 -4.80 -6.25
C VAL A 282 -6.81 -6.29 -6.07
N HIS A 283 -6.75 -6.77 -4.82
CA HIS A 283 -6.79 -8.21 -4.58
C HIS A 283 -8.11 -8.77 -5.12
N ARG A 284 -8.07 -9.92 -5.81
CA ARG A 284 -9.23 -10.48 -6.52
C ARG A 284 -10.46 -10.63 -5.62
N ASP A 285 -10.28 -11.02 -4.36
CA ASP A 285 -11.36 -11.16 -3.39
C ASP A 285 -12.12 -9.84 -3.12
N LEU A 286 -11.40 -8.71 -3.10
CA LEU A 286 -11.99 -7.38 -2.82
C LEU A 286 -12.70 -6.77 -4.03
N ARG A 287 -12.45 -7.27 -5.25
CA ARG A 287 -13.13 -6.79 -6.47
C ARG A 287 -14.66 -6.83 -6.36
N ARG A 288 -15.19 -7.76 -5.55
CA ARG A 288 -16.64 -7.91 -5.34
C ARG A 288 -17.21 -6.97 -4.27
N SER A 289 -16.39 -6.32 -3.46
CA SER A 289 -16.84 -5.31 -2.49
C SER A 289 -17.51 -4.13 -3.20
N ALA A 290 -18.69 -3.74 -2.74
CA ALA A 290 -19.45 -2.63 -3.31
C ALA A 290 -18.67 -1.32 -3.23
N CYS A 291 -18.05 -1.02 -2.07
CA CYS A 291 -17.24 0.18 -1.87
C CYS A 291 -15.99 0.19 -2.77
N VAL A 292 -15.26 -0.93 -2.85
CA VAL A 292 -14.05 -1.02 -3.70
C VAL A 292 -14.41 -0.85 -5.17
N ARG A 293 -15.50 -1.47 -5.66
CA ARG A 293 -15.98 -1.25 -7.03
C ARG A 293 -16.33 0.20 -7.29
N ALA A 294 -17.06 0.82 -6.38
CA ALA A 294 -17.45 2.22 -6.51
C ALA A 294 -16.24 3.15 -6.59
N VAL A 295 -15.16 2.88 -5.81
CA VAL A 295 -13.91 3.64 -5.89
C VAL A 295 -13.16 3.36 -7.20
N ILE A 296 -13.12 2.12 -7.70
CA ILE A 296 -12.55 1.79 -9.00
C ILE A 296 -13.26 2.58 -10.12
N ASP A 297 -14.58 2.56 -10.12
CA ASP A 297 -15.40 3.23 -11.14
C ASP A 297 -15.26 4.76 -11.03
N TRP A 298 -15.19 5.29 -9.81
CA TRP A 298 -14.91 6.69 -9.55
C TRP A 298 -13.54 7.09 -10.11
N MET A 299 -12.48 6.36 -9.77
CA MET A 299 -11.14 6.64 -10.30
C MET A 299 -11.10 6.63 -11.82
N LYS A 300 -11.70 5.62 -12.47
CA LYS A 300 -11.71 5.54 -13.93
C LYS A 300 -12.39 6.74 -14.56
N ARG A 301 -13.54 7.16 -14.04
CA ARG A 301 -14.24 8.35 -14.53
C ARG A 301 -13.43 9.62 -14.28
N LEU A 302 -12.84 9.76 -13.09
CA LEU A 302 -11.99 10.89 -12.74
C LEU A 302 -10.78 11.02 -13.66
N PHE A 303 -10.06 9.93 -13.90
CA PHE A 303 -8.91 9.95 -14.81
C PHE A 303 -9.30 10.25 -16.25
N ALA A 304 -10.46 9.80 -16.70
CA ALA A 304 -10.99 10.14 -18.02
C ALA A 304 -11.39 11.63 -18.11
N GLU A 305 -12.05 12.17 -17.09
CA GLU A 305 -12.42 13.60 -17.00
C GLU A 305 -11.19 14.51 -16.96
N GLN A 306 -10.13 14.09 -16.27
CA GLN A 306 -8.90 14.87 -16.09
C GLN A 306 -7.81 14.55 -17.11
N GLN A 307 -8.15 13.88 -18.21
CA GLN A 307 -7.15 13.40 -19.18
C GLN A 307 -6.32 14.53 -19.81
N GLU A 308 -6.90 15.69 -20.06
CA GLU A 308 -6.18 16.85 -20.63
C GLU A 308 -5.16 17.41 -19.63
N VAL A 309 -5.54 17.55 -18.36
CA VAL A 309 -4.64 17.97 -17.28
C VAL A 309 -3.50 16.96 -17.09
N LEU A 310 -3.82 15.68 -17.11
CA LEU A 310 -2.84 14.61 -16.99
C LEU A 310 -1.87 14.58 -18.18
N ALA A 311 -2.36 14.88 -19.37
CA ALA A 311 -1.56 14.92 -20.59
C ALA A 311 -0.72 16.22 -20.74
N GLY A 312 -0.96 17.23 -19.92
CA GLY A 312 -0.29 18.54 -20.00
C GLY A 312 -0.71 19.34 -21.23
N ILE A 313 -1.97 19.21 -21.66
CA ILE A 313 -2.56 19.94 -22.80
C ILE A 313 -3.73 20.85 -22.39
N ALA A 314 -4.01 20.94 -21.07
CA ALA A 314 -5.04 21.81 -20.50
C ALA A 314 -4.53 23.24 -20.35
#